data_f7eb23b0efc24817a21754827171b6db
#
_entry.id   f7eb23b0efc24817a21754827171b6db
#
_cell.length_a   1.000
_cell.length_b   1.000
_cell.length_c   1.000
_cell.angle_alpha   90.00
_cell.angle_beta   90.00
_cell.angle_gamma   90.00
#
_symmetry.space_group_name_H-M   'P 1'
#
loop_
_entity.id
_entity.type
_entity.pdbx_description
1 polymer ?
#
loop_
_entity_poly.entity_id
_entity_poly.type
_entity_poly.pdbx_seq_one_letter_code
_entity_poly.pdbx_strand_id
1 'polypeptide(L)'
;MEQIPLENLIVDFTIYPRNEVSSQTVTGLVDALECGDELPPITVCKKTNRVVDGVHRLEAHKRLKHETISAILKTYKSEAELFAEAVRLNRGHGRALDSYDIKKAIARLGEYGYSKEQIGEIVRVPLAKVEDTTRGFAVAQKGGESIPLKNGLHQFAGERITKQQQQVVEHYSGMEGAYHARQLIMLLDADMWKRTPQFIEAMDRLTVLWNDIQAREIT
;
A
#
# COMPACT_ATOMS: atom_id res chain seq x y z
N MET A 1 11.14 26.33 -14.60
CA MET A 1 11.22 25.01 -15.21
C MET A 1 12.62 24.83 -15.74
N GLU A 2 13.21 23.69 -15.52
CA GLU A 2 14.58 23.35 -15.93
C GLU A 2 14.55 22.08 -16.76
N GLN A 3 15.46 21.97 -17.76
CA GLN A 3 15.68 20.73 -18.49
C GLN A 3 16.71 19.90 -17.72
N ILE A 4 16.36 18.70 -17.33
CA ILE A 4 17.23 17.83 -16.53
C ILE A 4 17.56 16.58 -17.33
N PRO A 5 18.84 16.18 -17.40
CA PRO A 5 19.22 14.91 -18.02
C PRO A 5 18.54 13.72 -17.33
N LEU A 6 17.98 12.79 -18.11
CA LEU A 6 17.26 11.65 -17.59
C LEU A 6 18.13 10.74 -16.72
N GLU A 7 19.41 10.64 -17.03
CA GLU A 7 20.40 9.86 -16.30
C GLU A 7 20.64 10.34 -14.87
N ASN A 8 20.37 11.62 -14.60
CA ASN A 8 20.52 12.22 -13.28
C ASN A 8 19.30 12.00 -12.36
N LEU A 9 18.21 11.45 -12.90
CA LEU A 9 16.95 11.30 -12.18
C LEU A 9 16.82 9.92 -11.52
N ILE A 10 16.43 9.92 -10.25
CA ILE A 10 16.27 8.72 -9.43
C ILE A 10 14.80 8.44 -9.19
N VAL A 11 14.32 7.27 -9.60
CA VAL A 11 13.01 6.76 -9.19
C VAL A 11 13.20 5.96 -7.91
N ASP A 12 12.68 6.49 -6.81
CA ASP A 12 12.75 5.85 -5.49
C ASP A 12 11.38 5.34 -5.07
N PHE A 13 11.19 4.03 -5.10
CA PHE A 13 9.93 3.38 -4.71
C PHE A 13 9.61 3.52 -3.22
N THR A 14 10.56 4.00 -2.42
CA THR A 14 10.29 4.31 -1.02
C THR A 14 9.47 5.59 -0.88
N ILE A 15 9.54 6.53 -1.81
CA ILE A 15 8.75 7.76 -1.84
C ILE A 15 7.65 7.76 -2.91
N TYR A 16 7.77 6.87 -3.90
CA TYR A 16 6.75 6.73 -4.93
C TYR A 16 5.49 6.07 -4.32
N PRO A 17 4.32 6.75 -4.34
CA PRO A 17 3.15 6.29 -3.61
C PRO A 17 2.43 5.11 -4.26
N ARG A 18 2.81 4.72 -5.49
CA ARG A 18 2.24 3.58 -6.20
C ARG A 18 3.09 2.33 -6.06
N ASN A 19 2.47 1.18 -6.21
CA ASN A 19 3.15 -0.11 -6.18
C ASN A 19 3.96 -0.38 -7.44
N GLU A 20 3.46 0.11 -8.59
CA GLU A 20 4.06 -0.17 -9.89
C GLU A 20 3.92 0.99 -10.86
N VAL A 21 4.75 0.99 -11.90
CA VAL A 21 4.63 1.87 -13.05
C VAL A 21 3.78 1.17 -14.11
N SER A 22 2.61 1.72 -14.42
CA SER A 22 1.68 1.15 -15.41
C SER A 22 2.24 1.24 -16.83
N SER A 23 2.54 0.10 -17.43
CA SER A 23 3.04 0.03 -18.81
C SER A 23 2.04 0.62 -19.82
N GLN A 24 0.74 0.40 -19.59
CA GLN A 24 -0.33 0.97 -20.44
C GLN A 24 -0.33 2.49 -20.39
N THR A 25 -0.21 3.09 -19.19
CA THR A 25 -0.12 4.55 -19.03
C THR A 25 1.12 5.10 -19.73
N VAL A 26 2.27 4.42 -19.59
CA VAL A 26 3.51 4.83 -20.26
C VAL A 26 3.37 4.77 -21.77
N THR A 27 2.76 3.71 -22.33
CA THR A 27 2.51 3.59 -23.77
C THR A 27 1.65 4.75 -24.28
N GLY A 28 0.54 5.07 -23.62
CA GLY A 28 -0.29 6.21 -24.03
C GLY A 28 0.43 7.56 -23.98
N LEU A 29 1.38 7.74 -23.04
CA LEU A 29 2.22 8.94 -23.00
C LEU A 29 3.29 8.96 -24.09
N VAL A 30 3.80 7.80 -24.49
CA VAL A 30 4.70 7.66 -25.66
C VAL A 30 3.97 8.07 -26.92
N ASP A 31 2.77 7.52 -27.15
CA ASP A 31 1.95 7.84 -28.32
C ASP A 31 1.65 9.36 -28.41
N ALA A 32 1.34 9.99 -27.26
CA ALA A 32 1.10 11.43 -27.18
C ALA A 32 2.35 12.24 -27.59
N LEU A 33 3.54 11.86 -27.05
CA LEU A 33 4.80 12.51 -27.38
C LEU A 33 5.17 12.34 -28.87
N GLU A 34 4.93 11.16 -29.46
CA GLU A 34 5.16 10.90 -30.88
C GLU A 34 4.19 11.71 -31.77
N CYS A 35 2.98 12.01 -31.27
CA CYS A 35 2.04 12.93 -31.95
C CYS A 35 2.41 14.42 -31.81
N GLY A 36 3.46 14.74 -31.03
CA GLY A 36 3.93 16.11 -30.82
C GLY A 36 3.28 16.82 -29.64
N ASP A 37 2.58 16.10 -28.77
CA ASP A 37 2.02 16.67 -27.55
C ASP A 37 3.13 17.02 -26.55
N GLU A 38 2.98 18.14 -25.85
CA GLU A 38 3.86 18.52 -24.73
C GLU A 38 3.29 17.99 -23.42
N LEU A 39 4.07 17.16 -22.71
CA LEU A 39 3.68 16.69 -21.39
C LEU A 39 4.01 17.71 -20.29
N PRO A 40 3.18 17.83 -19.23
CA PRO A 40 3.48 18.69 -18.09
C PRO A 40 4.83 18.32 -17.45
N PRO A 41 5.57 19.30 -16.88
CA PRO A 41 6.85 19.03 -16.24
C PRO A 41 6.70 18.05 -15.07
N ILE A 42 7.73 17.24 -14.83
CA ILE A 42 7.82 16.37 -13.64
C ILE A 42 8.22 17.21 -12.42
N THR A 43 7.96 16.72 -11.20
CA THR A 43 8.44 17.31 -9.95
C THR A 43 9.60 16.51 -9.39
N VAL A 44 10.71 17.17 -9.07
CA VAL A 44 11.95 16.56 -8.61
C VAL A 44 12.44 17.21 -7.33
N CYS A 45 12.94 16.41 -6.39
CA CYS A 45 13.61 16.89 -5.20
C CYS A 45 15.00 17.45 -5.57
N LYS A 46 15.21 18.76 -5.39
CA LYS A 46 16.45 19.45 -5.77
C LYS A 46 17.70 18.89 -5.09
N LYS A 47 17.58 18.39 -3.84
CA LYS A 47 18.73 17.91 -3.07
C LYS A 47 19.18 16.50 -3.47
N THR A 48 18.26 15.68 -3.96
CA THR A 48 18.49 14.23 -4.11
C THR A 48 18.22 13.71 -5.51
N ASN A 49 17.73 14.56 -6.42
CA ASN A 49 17.30 14.24 -7.78
C ASN A 49 16.23 13.13 -7.84
N ARG A 50 15.55 12.85 -6.71
CA ARG A 50 14.45 11.89 -6.67
C ARG A 50 13.20 12.47 -7.30
N VAL A 51 12.56 11.70 -8.16
CA VAL A 51 11.30 12.07 -8.80
C VAL A 51 10.16 11.96 -7.79
N VAL A 52 9.50 13.08 -7.52
CA VAL A 52 8.37 13.19 -6.57
C VAL A 52 7.03 12.96 -7.28
N ASP A 53 6.91 13.46 -8.52
CA ASP A 53 5.76 13.23 -9.40
C ASP A 53 6.18 13.15 -10.86
N GLY A 54 5.49 12.33 -11.63
CA GLY A 54 5.69 12.19 -13.06
C GLY A 54 6.56 11.00 -13.48
N VAL A 55 6.66 9.95 -12.67
CA VAL A 55 7.43 8.72 -13.00
C VAL A 55 6.97 8.12 -14.33
N HIS A 56 5.66 8.09 -14.65
CA HIS A 56 5.18 7.60 -15.95
C HIS A 56 5.67 8.47 -17.11
N ARG A 57 5.71 9.80 -16.93
CA ARG A 57 6.25 10.75 -17.93
C ARG A 57 7.75 10.52 -18.14
N LEU A 58 8.49 10.35 -17.04
CA LEU A 58 9.92 10.01 -17.12
C LEU A 58 10.14 8.72 -17.90
N GLU A 59 9.37 7.67 -17.62
CA GLU A 59 9.52 6.38 -18.32
C GLU A 59 9.13 6.48 -19.82
N ALA A 60 8.15 7.34 -20.19
CA ALA A 60 7.82 7.60 -21.58
C ALA A 60 9.00 8.28 -22.33
N HIS A 61 9.60 9.32 -21.71
CA HIS A 61 10.79 9.97 -22.29
C HIS A 61 11.98 9.02 -22.41
N LYS A 62 12.20 8.12 -21.43
CA LYS A 62 13.25 7.08 -21.51
C LYS A 62 13.02 6.11 -22.66
N ARG A 63 11.77 5.67 -22.90
CA ARG A 63 11.43 4.78 -24.03
C ARG A 63 11.75 5.42 -25.38
N LEU A 64 11.51 6.72 -25.51
CA LEU A 64 11.84 7.49 -26.71
C LEU A 64 13.31 7.91 -26.79
N LYS A 65 14.13 7.54 -25.80
CA LYS A 65 15.57 7.90 -25.71
C LYS A 65 15.82 9.41 -25.78
N HIS A 66 14.92 10.20 -25.21
CA HIS A 66 15.17 11.63 -25.02
C HIS A 66 16.33 11.81 -24.05
N GLU A 67 17.11 12.87 -24.23
CA GLU A 67 18.26 13.16 -23.35
C GLU A 67 17.83 13.88 -22.07
N THR A 68 16.79 14.74 -22.16
CA THR A 68 16.34 15.59 -21.07
C THR A 68 14.81 15.55 -20.91
N ILE A 69 14.33 16.00 -19.75
CA ILE A 69 12.91 16.19 -19.46
C ILE A 69 12.71 17.49 -18.71
N SER A 70 11.57 18.16 -18.97
CA SER A 70 11.17 19.38 -18.25
C SER A 70 10.79 19.06 -16.82
N ALA A 71 11.38 19.78 -15.84
CA ALA A 71 11.18 19.55 -14.43
C ALA A 71 10.99 20.80 -13.60
N ILE A 72 10.24 20.68 -12.51
CA ILE A 72 10.10 21.65 -11.43
C ILE A 72 10.92 21.14 -10.25
N LEU A 73 11.96 21.87 -9.86
CA LEU A 73 12.78 21.53 -8.71
C LEU A 73 12.14 22.08 -7.42
N LYS A 74 11.90 21.21 -6.44
CA LYS A 74 11.41 21.58 -5.11
C LYS A 74 12.37 21.09 -4.02
N THR A 75 12.43 21.83 -2.91
CA THR A 75 13.22 21.45 -1.73
C THR A 75 12.27 21.05 -0.61
N TYR A 76 12.58 19.95 0.06
CA TYR A 76 11.81 19.40 1.17
C TYR A 76 12.66 19.36 2.44
N LYS A 77 12.05 19.62 3.59
CA LYS A 77 12.74 19.66 4.89
C LYS A 77 13.02 18.26 5.45
N SER A 78 12.18 17.29 5.10
CA SER A 78 12.28 15.92 5.60
C SER A 78 11.75 14.91 4.57
N GLU A 79 12.05 13.61 4.79
CA GLU A 79 11.47 12.51 4.03
C GLU A 79 9.95 12.46 4.17
N ALA A 80 9.43 12.78 5.36
CA ALA A 80 8.00 12.84 5.63
C ALA A 80 7.30 13.89 4.75
N GLU A 81 7.87 15.11 4.65
CA GLU A 81 7.33 16.18 3.80
C GLU A 81 7.40 15.80 2.32
N LEU A 82 8.52 15.21 1.90
CA LEU A 82 8.71 14.75 0.52
C LEU A 82 7.70 13.67 0.14
N PHE A 83 7.49 12.66 0.99
CA PHE A 83 6.49 11.62 0.78
C PHE A 83 5.06 12.17 0.77
N ALA A 84 4.72 13.05 1.72
CA ALA A 84 3.41 13.69 1.78
C ALA A 84 3.10 14.47 0.48
N GLU A 85 4.08 15.19 -0.05
CA GLU A 85 3.92 15.91 -1.33
C GLU A 85 3.79 14.95 -2.51
N ALA A 86 4.56 13.85 -2.55
CA ALA A 86 4.41 12.83 -3.57
C ALA A 86 2.98 12.25 -3.58
N VAL A 87 2.40 11.98 -2.41
CA VAL A 87 1.00 11.52 -2.29
C VAL A 87 0.03 12.59 -2.79
N ARG A 88 0.17 13.87 -2.36
CA ARG A 88 -0.71 14.97 -2.79
C ARG A 88 -0.74 15.14 -4.29
N LEU A 89 0.42 15.16 -4.93
CA LEU A 89 0.54 15.34 -6.39
C LEU A 89 -0.09 14.15 -7.13
N ASN A 90 0.17 12.93 -6.70
CA ASN A 90 -0.42 11.73 -7.32
C ASN A 90 -1.93 11.56 -7.06
N ARG A 91 -2.52 12.28 -6.08
CA ARG A 91 -3.97 12.36 -5.85
C ARG A 91 -4.63 13.46 -6.64
N GLY A 92 -3.87 14.48 -7.06
CA GLY A 92 -4.38 15.68 -7.73
C GLY A 92 -4.56 15.52 -9.23
N HIS A 93 -3.70 14.75 -9.89
CA HIS A 93 -3.60 14.72 -11.34
C HIS A 93 -3.29 13.31 -11.87
N GLY A 94 -3.69 13.04 -13.12
CA GLY A 94 -3.41 11.78 -13.80
C GLY A 94 -4.20 10.57 -13.30
N ARG A 95 -3.61 9.38 -13.39
CA ARG A 95 -4.22 8.13 -12.90
C ARG A 95 -4.43 8.23 -11.38
N ALA A 96 -5.63 7.92 -10.90
CA ALA A 96 -5.91 7.87 -9.46
C ALA A 96 -5.07 6.80 -8.75
N LEU A 97 -4.70 7.04 -7.48
CA LEU A 97 -4.18 5.99 -6.61
C LEU A 97 -5.27 4.94 -6.39
N ASP A 98 -4.93 3.68 -6.47
CA ASP A 98 -5.87 2.60 -6.15
C ASP A 98 -6.05 2.44 -4.63
N SER A 99 -6.94 1.52 -4.23
CA SER A 99 -7.23 1.28 -2.80
C SER A 99 -6.00 0.83 -2.02
N TYR A 100 -5.13 0.03 -2.63
CA TYR A 100 -3.93 -0.49 -1.99
C TYR A 100 -2.88 0.62 -1.81
N ASP A 101 -2.67 1.44 -2.84
CA ASP A 101 -1.79 2.61 -2.78
C ASP A 101 -2.24 3.59 -1.69
N ILE A 102 -3.56 3.82 -1.58
CA ILE A 102 -4.16 4.68 -0.55
C ILE A 102 -3.87 4.14 0.86
N LYS A 103 -4.07 2.85 1.10
CA LYS A 103 -3.81 2.22 2.40
C LYS A 103 -2.34 2.29 2.78
N LYS A 104 -1.46 1.99 1.83
CA LYS A 104 -0.01 2.11 1.98
C LYS A 104 0.39 3.55 2.35
N ALA A 105 -0.20 4.54 1.66
CA ALA A 105 0.05 5.95 1.96
C ALA A 105 -0.43 6.34 3.37
N ILE A 106 -1.63 5.89 3.79
CA ILE A 106 -2.17 6.14 5.14
C ILE A 106 -1.23 5.55 6.21
N ALA A 107 -0.83 4.28 6.06
CA ALA A 107 0.05 3.62 7.02
C ALA A 107 1.38 4.36 7.16
N ARG A 108 2.01 4.69 6.03
CA ARG A 108 3.32 5.33 6.02
C ARG A 108 3.30 6.77 6.53
N LEU A 109 2.25 7.54 6.24
CA LEU A 109 2.08 8.88 6.81
C LEU A 109 1.90 8.80 8.33
N GLY A 110 1.20 7.75 8.83
CA GLY A 110 1.12 7.48 10.26
C GLY A 110 2.48 7.17 10.90
N GLU A 111 3.33 6.37 10.25
CA GLU A 111 4.71 6.11 10.69
C GLU A 111 5.56 7.39 10.74
N TYR A 112 5.32 8.34 9.83
CA TYR A 112 5.96 9.65 9.84
C TYR A 112 5.38 10.63 10.89
N GLY A 113 4.38 10.21 11.67
CA GLY A 113 3.81 10.99 12.77
C GLY A 113 2.76 12.03 12.36
N TYR A 114 2.20 11.94 11.15
CA TYR A 114 1.05 12.77 10.76
C TYR A 114 -0.19 12.39 11.55
N SER A 115 -1.00 13.39 11.97
CA SER A 115 -2.30 13.13 12.58
C SER A 115 -3.28 12.53 11.55
N LYS A 116 -4.35 11.87 12.02
CA LYS A 116 -5.36 11.26 11.13
C LYS A 116 -6.05 12.30 10.24
N GLU A 117 -6.28 13.51 10.79
CA GLU A 117 -6.83 14.64 10.06
C GLU A 117 -5.90 15.07 8.92
N GLN A 118 -4.61 15.25 9.22
CA GLN A 118 -3.58 15.59 8.24
C GLN A 118 -3.45 14.49 7.16
N ILE A 119 -3.51 13.22 7.55
CA ILE A 119 -3.50 12.09 6.62
C ILE A 119 -4.71 12.16 5.70
N GLY A 120 -5.92 12.41 6.25
CA GLY A 120 -7.15 12.56 5.49
C GLY A 120 -7.05 13.65 4.42
N GLU A 121 -6.47 14.81 4.77
CA GLU A 121 -6.22 15.92 3.86
C GLU A 121 -5.21 15.57 2.76
N ILE A 122 -4.06 14.97 3.14
CA ILE A 122 -3.00 14.58 2.20
C ILE A 122 -3.51 13.55 1.19
N VAL A 123 -4.17 12.51 1.69
CA VAL A 123 -4.66 11.38 0.88
C VAL A 123 -6.01 11.71 0.22
N ARG A 124 -6.67 12.81 0.60
CA ARG A 124 -8.01 13.21 0.14
C ARG A 124 -9.06 12.14 0.35
N VAL A 125 -9.15 11.65 1.57
CA VAL A 125 -10.19 10.69 2.01
C VAL A 125 -10.83 11.18 3.31
N PRO A 126 -12.08 10.81 3.59
CA PRO A 126 -12.73 11.15 4.87
C PRO A 126 -11.96 10.61 6.07
N LEU A 127 -11.98 11.34 7.19
CA LEU A 127 -11.35 10.93 8.45
C LEU A 127 -11.77 9.53 8.88
N ALA A 128 -13.06 9.20 8.77
CA ALA A 128 -13.58 7.88 9.09
C ALA A 128 -12.86 6.76 8.31
N LYS A 129 -12.54 6.97 7.03
CA LYS A 129 -11.78 5.99 6.22
C LYS A 129 -10.34 5.85 6.70
N VAL A 130 -9.70 6.93 7.15
CA VAL A 130 -8.35 6.87 7.76
C VAL A 130 -8.41 6.06 9.05
N GLU A 131 -9.41 6.32 9.90
CA GLU A 131 -9.60 5.61 11.15
C GLU A 131 -9.85 4.12 10.95
N ASP A 132 -10.77 3.74 10.06
CA ASP A 132 -11.06 2.35 9.73
C ASP A 132 -9.83 1.63 9.18
N THR A 133 -9.08 2.29 8.29
CA THR A 133 -7.83 1.73 7.75
C THR A 133 -6.79 1.51 8.85
N THR A 134 -6.60 2.47 9.75
CA THR A 134 -5.60 2.37 10.83
C THR A 134 -6.01 1.40 11.93
N ARG A 135 -7.30 1.22 12.17
CA ARG A 135 -7.84 0.25 13.15
C ARG A 135 -7.96 -1.18 12.60
N GLY A 136 -7.79 -1.36 11.29
CA GLY A 136 -8.00 -2.65 10.66
C GLY A 136 -9.47 -3.05 10.58
N PHE A 137 -10.38 -2.09 10.35
CA PHE A 137 -11.81 -2.32 10.15
C PHE A 137 -12.19 -2.20 8.68
N ALA A 138 -13.14 -3.04 8.24
CA ALA A 138 -13.92 -2.82 7.03
C ALA A 138 -15.28 -2.22 7.38
N VAL A 139 -15.97 -1.66 6.39
CA VAL A 139 -17.30 -1.06 6.58
C VAL A 139 -18.33 -1.86 5.80
N ALA A 140 -19.42 -2.29 6.46
CA ALA A 140 -20.52 -2.96 5.80
C ALA A 140 -21.18 -2.05 4.74
N GLN A 141 -21.45 -2.57 3.54
CA GLN A 141 -22.02 -1.80 2.45
C GLN A 141 -23.44 -1.30 2.78
N LYS A 142 -24.23 -2.08 3.53
CA LYS A 142 -25.52 -1.68 4.09
C LYS A 142 -25.37 -1.43 5.58
N GLY A 143 -25.77 -0.24 6.04
CA GLY A 143 -25.78 0.13 7.46
C GLY A 143 -24.52 0.85 7.96
N GLY A 144 -23.40 0.78 7.24
CA GLY A 144 -22.17 1.49 7.63
C GLY A 144 -21.49 0.94 8.90
N GLU A 145 -21.84 -0.27 9.32
CA GLU A 145 -21.27 -0.92 10.50
C GLU A 145 -19.80 -1.24 10.28
N SER A 146 -18.95 -0.95 11.28
CA SER A 146 -17.51 -1.25 11.24
C SER A 146 -17.28 -2.70 11.67
N ILE A 147 -16.63 -3.47 10.79
CA ILE A 147 -16.34 -4.88 10.94
C ILE A 147 -14.85 -5.06 11.20
N PRO A 148 -14.42 -5.59 12.37
CA PRO A 148 -13.00 -5.79 12.66
C PRO A 148 -12.38 -6.86 11.74
N LEU A 149 -11.19 -6.56 11.22
CA LEU A 149 -10.44 -7.45 10.35
C LEU A 149 -9.27 -8.06 11.11
N LYS A 150 -9.09 -9.38 10.99
CA LYS A 150 -7.89 -10.06 11.49
C LYS A 150 -6.73 -9.94 10.48
N ASN A 151 -5.51 -10.18 10.95
CA ASN A 151 -4.25 -9.93 10.22
C ASN A 151 -4.23 -10.39 8.75
N GLY A 152 -4.85 -11.52 8.40
CA GLY A 152 -4.91 -12.01 7.01
C GLY A 152 -5.85 -11.24 6.09
N LEU A 153 -6.70 -10.35 6.62
CA LEU A 153 -7.75 -9.64 5.89
C LEU A 153 -7.55 -8.11 5.89
N HIS A 154 -6.43 -7.61 6.38
CA HIS A 154 -6.11 -6.18 6.43
C HIS A 154 -6.17 -5.48 5.06
N GLN A 155 -6.09 -6.24 3.98
CA GLN A 155 -6.33 -5.73 2.62
C GLN A 155 -7.72 -5.11 2.45
N PHE A 156 -8.70 -5.49 3.26
CA PHE A 156 -10.05 -4.93 3.26
C PHE A 156 -10.25 -3.77 4.22
N ALA A 157 -9.22 -3.37 4.99
CA ALA A 157 -9.32 -2.25 5.93
C ALA A 157 -9.70 -0.95 5.21
N GLY A 158 -10.71 -0.23 5.74
CA GLY A 158 -11.26 0.98 5.15
C GLY A 158 -12.09 0.77 3.88
N GLU A 159 -12.33 -0.49 3.44
CA GLU A 159 -13.20 -0.80 2.30
C GLU A 159 -14.66 -1.01 2.74
N ARG A 160 -15.58 -0.69 1.82
CA ARG A 160 -16.97 -1.11 1.94
C ARG A 160 -17.12 -2.52 1.38
N ILE A 161 -17.47 -3.46 2.25
CA ILE A 161 -17.62 -4.87 1.89
C ILE A 161 -19.10 -5.24 1.73
N THR A 162 -19.39 -6.10 0.75
CA THR A 162 -20.70 -6.66 0.49
C THR A 162 -21.10 -7.64 1.59
N LYS A 163 -22.40 -7.97 1.69
CA LYS A 163 -22.89 -8.98 2.64
C LYS A 163 -22.20 -10.35 2.44
N GLN A 164 -21.88 -10.71 1.20
CA GLN A 164 -21.17 -11.93 0.88
C GLN A 164 -19.71 -11.90 1.37
N GLN A 165 -19.04 -10.76 1.16
CA GLN A 165 -17.68 -10.53 1.68
C GLN A 165 -17.68 -10.45 3.21
N GLN A 166 -18.71 -9.86 3.83
CA GLN A 166 -18.89 -9.86 5.27
C GLN A 166 -18.96 -11.28 5.84
N GLN A 167 -19.75 -12.17 5.23
CA GLN A 167 -19.80 -13.57 5.62
C GLN A 167 -18.44 -14.27 5.49
N VAL A 168 -17.68 -13.96 4.45
CA VAL A 168 -16.31 -14.43 4.29
C VAL A 168 -15.41 -13.89 5.42
N VAL A 169 -15.48 -12.59 5.70
CA VAL A 169 -14.71 -11.97 6.81
C VAL A 169 -15.09 -12.58 8.15
N GLU A 170 -16.38 -12.78 8.43
CA GLU A 170 -16.88 -13.43 9.64
C GLU A 170 -16.46 -14.90 9.71
N HIS A 171 -16.54 -15.61 8.59
CA HIS A 171 -16.07 -16.98 8.48
C HIS A 171 -14.55 -17.07 8.66
N TYR A 172 -13.78 -16.18 8.04
CA TYR A 172 -12.32 -16.07 8.23
C TYR A 172 -11.93 -15.44 9.57
N SER A 173 -12.75 -14.60 10.17
CA SER A 173 -12.51 -14.05 11.51
C SER A 173 -12.82 -15.05 12.62
N GLY A 174 -13.75 -15.93 12.40
CA GLY A 174 -14.00 -17.17 13.14
C GLY A 174 -13.31 -18.37 12.53
N MET A 175 -12.35 -18.17 11.55
CA MET A 175 -11.68 -19.30 10.97
C MET A 175 -11.06 -20.05 12.09
N GLU A 176 -11.87 -20.79 12.28
CA GLU A 176 -11.87 -22.04 12.86
C GLU A 176 -10.41 -22.38 13.04
N GLY A 177 -9.88 -22.04 14.21
CA GLY A 177 -8.65 -22.66 14.68
C GLY A 177 -8.67 -24.16 14.34
N ALA A 178 -9.87 -24.77 14.34
CA ALA A 178 -10.16 -26.09 13.87
C ALA A 178 -9.78 -26.34 12.40
N TYR A 179 -9.95 -25.41 11.45
CA TYR A 179 -9.52 -25.65 10.05
C TYR A 179 -7.99 -25.71 9.96
N HIS A 180 -7.29 -24.73 10.53
CA HIS A 180 -5.82 -24.70 10.54
C HIS A 180 -5.23 -25.85 11.36
N ALA A 181 -5.87 -26.17 12.49
CA ALA A 181 -5.48 -27.32 13.29
C ALA A 181 -5.63 -28.65 12.49
N ARG A 182 -6.74 -28.84 11.77
CA ARG A 182 -6.94 -30.02 10.90
C ARG A 182 -5.94 -30.06 9.76
N GLN A 183 -5.63 -28.93 9.10
CA GLN A 183 -4.61 -28.89 8.06
C GLN A 183 -3.22 -29.25 8.63
N LEU A 184 -2.87 -28.71 9.80
CA LEU A 184 -1.63 -29.04 10.46
C LEU A 184 -1.57 -30.53 10.85
N ILE A 185 -2.63 -31.07 11.43
CA ILE A 185 -2.76 -32.49 11.77
C ILE A 185 -2.57 -33.36 10.51
N MET A 186 -3.26 -33.04 9.40
CA MET A 186 -3.12 -33.77 8.14
C MET A 186 -1.69 -33.78 7.62
N LEU A 187 -0.97 -32.64 7.71
CA LEU A 187 0.43 -32.54 7.29
C LEU A 187 1.36 -33.37 8.19
N LEU A 188 1.09 -33.37 9.49
CA LEU A 188 1.87 -34.14 10.46
C LEU A 188 1.61 -35.66 10.32
N ASP A 189 0.36 -36.08 10.20
CA ASP A 189 -0.03 -37.49 10.03
C ASP A 189 0.48 -38.08 8.71
N ALA A 190 0.53 -37.28 7.66
CA ALA A 190 1.03 -37.68 6.34
C ALA A 190 2.57 -37.59 6.22
N ASP A 191 3.27 -37.17 7.28
CA ASP A 191 4.73 -36.89 7.28
C ASP A 191 5.18 -35.96 6.15
N MET A 192 4.28 -35.06 5.74
CA MET A 192 4.49 -34.07 4.65
C MET A 192 5.08 -32.73 5.12
N TRP A 193 5.69 -32.70 6.26
CA TRP A 193 6.26 -31.48 6.84
C TRP A 193 7.78 -31.52 6.84
N LYS A 194 8.40 -30.35 6.65
CA LYS A 194 9.87 -30.23 6.77
C LYS A 194 10.24 -29.77 8.17
N ARG A 195 11.07 -30.53 8.84
CA ARG A 195 11.68 -30.15 10.13
C ARG A 195 12.66 -29.00 9.96
N THR A 196 12.15 -27.78 9.76
CA THR A 196 12.97 -26.58 9.80
C THR A 196 13.01 -26.02 11.23
N PRO A 197 14.09 -25.32 11.64
CA PRO A 197 14.13 -24.68 12.94
C PRO A 197 12.94 -23.76 13.20
N GLN A 198 12.50 -23.02 12.17
CA GLN A 198 11.34 -22.11 12.25
C GLN A 198 10.03 -22.88 12.48
N PHE A 199 9.87 -24.05 11.89
CA PHE A 199 8.69 -24.88 12.11
C PHE A 199 8.66 -25.42 13.54
N ILE A 200 9.78 -25.88 14.06
CA ILE A 200 9.90 -26.39 15.44
C ILE A 200 9.58 -25.28 16.44
N GLU A 201 10.19 -24.09 16.27
CA GLU A 201 9.92 -22.92 17.11
C GLU A 201 8.43 -22.51 17.09
N ALA A 202 7.79 -22.53 15.92
CA ALA A 202 6.37 -22.24 15.80
C ALA A 202 5.48 -23.27 16.51
N MET A 203 5.83 -24.56 16.47
CA MET A 203 5.13 -25.62 17.16
C MET A 203 5.30 -25.56 18.68
N ASP A 204 6.50 -25.27 19.16
CA ASP A 204 6.77 -25.06 20.58
C ASP A 204 5.94 -23.89 21.12
N ARG A 205 5.92 -22.77 20.40
CA ARG A 205 5.11 -21.61 20.75
C ARG A 205 3.60 -21.91 20.73
N LEU A 206 3.12 -22.66 19.74
CA LEU A 206 1.72 -23.09 19.66
C LEU A 206 1.34 -23.95 20.87
N THR A 207 2.21 -24.86 21.29
CA THR A 207 1.99 -25.73 22.45
C THR A 207 1.86 -24.91 23.74
N VAL A 208 2.73 -23.92 23.96
CA VAL A 208 2.64 -23.02 25.12
C VAL A 208 1.33 -22.24 25.13
N LEU A 209 0.96 -21.63 23.99
CA LEU A 209 -0.28 -20.85 23.86
C LEU A 209 -1.52 -21.73 24.08
N TRP A 210 -1.51 -22.96 23.58
CA TRP A 210 -2.62 -23.89 23.76
C TRP A 210 -2.82 -24.28 25.23
N ASN A 211 -1.75 -24.57 25.92
CA ASN A 211 -1.78 -24.87 27.37
C ASN A 211 -2.30 -23.69 28.20
N ASP A 212 -1.90 -22.46 27.84
CA ASP A 212 -2.39 -21.25 28.48
C ASP A 212 -3.90 -21.01 28.27
N ILE A 213 -4.41 -21.32 27.06
CA ILE A 213 -5.84 -21.21 26.74
C ILE A 213 -6.63 -22.23 27.58
N GLN A 214 -6.18 -23.49 27.61
CA GLN A 214 -6.85 -24.54 28.40
C GLN A 214 -6.87 -24.20 29.90
N ALA A 215 -5.79 -23.61 30.42
CA ALA A 215 -5.74 -23.21 31.83
C ALA A 215 -6.73 -22.08 32.18
N ARG A 216 -7.12 -21.23 31.20
CA ARG A 216 -8.08 -20.14 31.40
C ARG A 216 -9.54 -20.58 31.31
N GLU A 217 -9.85 -21.67 30.60
CA GLU A 217 -11.22 -22.20 30.46
C GLU A 217 -11.65 -23.06 31.66
N ILE A 218 -10.75 -23.37 32.59
CA ILE A 218 -11.00 -24.19 33.77
C ILE A 218 -11.26 -23.31 35.03
N THR A 219 -11.20 -21.96 34.88
CA THR A 219 -11.48 -21.00 35.96
C THR A 219 -12.81 -20.28 35.73
#